data_bb89f8182744f184dfc19b32b22e0172
#
_entry.id   bb89f8182744f184dfc19b32b22e0172
#
_cell.length_a   1.000
_cell.length_b   1.000
_cell.length_c   1.000
_cell.angle_alpha   90.00
_cell.angle_beta   90.00
_cell.angle_gamma   90.00
#
_symmetry.space_group_name_H-M   'P 1'
#
loop_
_entity.id
_entity.type
_entity.pdbx_description
1 polymer ?
#
loop_
_entity_poly.entity_id
_entity_poly.type
_entity_poly.pdbx_seq_one_letter_code
_entity_poly.pdbx_strand_id
1 'polypeptide(L)'
;MGTTARVDAPAAASEGRIVRVVGLALEARGLSALIGDQCEVTDPQGRTFEAEVVGFAEEATYLMPLETTQGVGPGCRVKNLGTASRVPMGEQLLGRVLDARGRPIDDGERLTGDASVNLHGRPINPLKRREITEPLDVGVRAINALMTVGRGQRMGIFAGSGVGKSVLLGMMTRYTRAQIIVVGLVGERGREVAEFVHEILDDEARQRAVVVAAPADSSALMRLHGANLASSIAEHFRDQGFDVLLLMDSLTRYAQAQREIGLAIGEPPATKGYPPSVFAHLPRLVERAGNSENRQGSLTAFYTVLVEGDDLNDPVADAARAILDGHIVLSREVAERGRFPAIDVEASISRLMPKLVDPEHLSLMRRFKELAATYRENRDLIAVGAYRRGQDARLDRVIDIQPDLEAFLSQPMNEPSDMASSIDALVDLLHSD
;
A
#
# COMPACT_ATOMS: atom_id res chain seq x y z
N MET A 1 -47.45 -13.08 -0.46
CA MET A 1 -46.98 -12.89 -1.83
C MET A 1 -45.58 -13.44 -1.90
N GLY A 2 -45.39 -14.57 -2.58
CA GLY A 2 -44.18 -15.36 -2.57
C GLY A 2 -43.08 -14.72 -3.41
N THR A 3 -41.94 -14.55 -2.78
CA THR A 3 -40.66 -14.20 -3.45
C THR A 3 -40.14 -15.49 -4.08
N THR A 4 -40.31 -15.65 -5.37
CA THR A 4 -39.64 -16.72 -6.12
C THR A 4 -38.14 -16.46 -6.10
N ALA A 5 -37.40 -17.29 -5.35
CA ALA A 5 -35.97 -17.40 -5.47
C ALA A 5 -35.65 -17.80 -6.92
N ARG A 6 -35.01 -16.90 -7.69
CA ARG A 6 -34.36 -17.28 -8.94
C ARG A 6 -33.26 -18.25 -8.58
N VAL A 7 -33.42 -19.49 -8.92
CA VAL A 7 -32.33 -20.48 -9.01
C VAL A 7 -31.55 -20.04 -10.25
N ASP A 8 -30.38 -19.43 -10.05
CA ASP A 8 -29.45 -19.21 -11.14
C ASP A 8 -29.01 -20.57 -11.68
N ALA A 9 -29.53 -20.95 -12.81
CA ALA A 9 -28.99 -22.08 -13.57
C ALA A 9 -27.51 -21.73 -13.90
N PRO A 10 -26.57 -22.68 -13.75
CA PRO A 10 -25.19 -22.43 -14.13
C PRO A 10 -25.17 -21.98 -15.59
N ALA A 11 -24.61 -20.81 -15.85
CA ALA A 11 -24.47 -20.30 -17.20
C ALA A 11 -23.75 -21.37 -18.04
N ALA A 12 -24.33 -21.74 -19.18
CA ALA A 12 -23.71 -22.71 -20.07
C ALA A 12 -22.29 -22.22 -20.40
N ALA A 13 -21.29 -23.06 -20.10
CA ALA A 13 -19.89 -22.70 -20.33
C ALA A 13 -19.74 -22.33 -21.82
N SER A 14 -19.49 -21.04 -22.09
CA SER A 14 -19.27 -20.59 -23.47
C SER A 14 -17.84 -20.92 -23.85
N GLU A 15 -17.66 -21.44 -25.07
CA GLU A 15 -16.34 -21.73 -25.63
C GLU A 15 -16.03 -20.77 -26.76
N GLY A 16 -14.81 -20.21 -26.73
CA GLY A 16 -14.25 -19.37 -27.77
C GLY A 16 -12.90 -19.90 -28.26
N ARG A 17 -12.26 -19.15 -29.15
CA ARG A 17 -10.92 -19.47 -29.66
C ARG A 17 -10.04 -18.23 -29.65
N ILE A 18 -8.76 -18.42 -29.31
CA ILE A 18 -7.72 -17.41 -29.49
C ILE A 18 -7.52 -17.18 -30.99
N VAL A 19 -7.65 -15.94 -31.42
CA VAL A 19 -7.45 -15.51 -32.81
C VAL A 19 -6.12 -14.77 -32.99
N ARG A 20 -5.67 -14.09 -31.93
CA ARG A 20 -4.41 -13.32 -31.96
C ARG A 20 -3.79 -13.25 -30.56
N VAL A 21 -2.46 -13.13 -30.52
CA VAL A 21 -1.69 -12.84 -29.30
C VAL A 21 -0.95 -11.53 -29.54
N VAL A 22 -1.12 -10.56 -28.65
CA VAL A 22 -0.49 -9.23 -28.77
C VAL A 22 0.18 -8.90 -27.43
N GLY A 23 1.51 -9.02 -27.40
CA GLY A 23 2.25 -8.84 -26.14
C GLY A 23 1.75 -9.77 -25.05
N LEU A 24 1.18 -9.21 -23.99
CA LEU A 24 0.64 -9.95 -22.84
C LEU A 24 -0.86 -10.31 -22.99
N ALA A 25 -1.55 -9.77 -23.97
CA ALA A 25 -2.97 -9.99 -24.18
C ALA A 25 -3.27 -11.08 -25.20
N LEU A 26 -4.26 -11.91 -24.92
CA LEU A 26 -4.83 -12.91 -25.78
C LEU A 26 -6.17 -12.40 -26.31
N GLU A 27 -6.34 -12.38 -27.61
CA GLU A 27 -7.58 -11.96 -28.27
C GLU A 27 -8.38 -13.20 -28.63
N ALA A 28 -9.56 -13.34 -28.03
CA ALA A 28 -10.48 -14.45 -28.26
C ALA A 28 -11.74 -14.00 -28.96
N ARG A 29 -12.35 -14.88 -29.78
CA ARG A 29 -13.69 -14.69 -30.38
C ARG A 29 -14.62 -15.83 -30.02
N GLY A 30 -15.92 -15.54 -30.06
CA GLY A 30 -16.98 -16.51 -29.79
C GLY A 30 -17.16 -16.82 -28.28
N LEU A 31 -16.49 -16.06 -27.39
CA LEU A 31 -16.57 -16.22 -25.95
C LEU A 31 -17.65 -15.27 -25.39
N SER A 32 -18.62 -15.81 -24.65
CA SER A 32 -19.53 -15.02 -23.84
C SER A 32 -18.97 -14.96 -22.41
N ALA A 33 -18.55 -13.76 -21.98
CA ALA A 33 -17.90 -13.56 -20.69
C ALA A 33 -18.12 -12.15 -20.18
N LEU A 34 -17.82 -11.91 -18.91
CA LEU A 34 -17.80 -10.60 -18.26
C LEU A 34 -16.37 -10.23 -17.89
N ILE A 35 -16.09 -8.93 -17.73
CA ILE A 35 -14.79 -8.48 -17.20
C ILE A 35 -14.58 -9.09 -15.82
N GLY A 36 -13.39 -9.70 -15.61
CA GLY A 36 -13.03 -10.40 -14.38
C GLY A 36 -13.43 -11.89 -14.37
N ASP A 37 -14.09 -12.40 -15.43
CA ASP A 37 -14.33 -13.84 -15.53
C ASP A 37 -13.02 -14.59 -15.76
N GLN A 38 -12.87 -15.72 -15.04
CA GLN A 38 -11.77 -16.65 -15.24
C GLN A 38 -12.05 -17.58 -16.42
N CYS A 39 -11.03 -17.78 -17.22
CA CYS A 39 -11.06 -18.64 -18.39
C CYS A 39 -9.95 -19.70 -18.33
N GLU A 40 -10.27 -20.89 -18.77
CA GLU A 40 -9.28 -21.93 -19.05
C GLU A 40 -8.92 -21.88 -20.54
N VAL A 41 -7.65 -21.74 -20.84
CA VAL A 41 -7.14 -21.76 -22.22
C VAL A 41 -6.42 -23.08 -22.42
N THR A 42 -6.81 -23.83 -23.47
CA THR A 42 -6.22 -25.13 -23.84
C THR A 42 -5.47 -25.00 -25.15
N ASP A 43 -4.18 -25.34 -25.14
CA ASP A 43 -3.35 -25.37 -26.35
C ASP A 43 -3.64 -26.61 -27.23
N PRO A 44 -3.12 -26.67 -28.47
CA PRO A 44 -3.31 -27.84 -29.34
C PRO A 44 -2.71 -29.15 -28.80
N GLN A 45 -1.80 -29.09 -27.83
CA GLN A 45 -1.19 -30.26 -27.16
C GLN A 45 -1.97 -30.72 -25.94
N GLY A 46 -3.07 -30.02 -25.57
CA GLY A 46 -3.91 -30.34 -24.44
C GLY A 46 -3.42 -29.78 -23.09
N ARG A 47 -2.40 -28.91 -23.09
CA ARG A 47 -1.97 -28.21 -21.87
C ARG A 47 -2.94 -27.07 -21.59
N THR A 48 -3.29 -26.90 -20.34
CA THR A 48 -4.22 -25.87 -19.88
C THR A 48 -3.50 -24.82 -19.03
N PHE A 49 -3.94 -23.58 -19.14
CA PHE A 49 -3.54 -22.48 -18.26
C PHE A 49 -4.74 -21.56 -18.02
N GLU A 50 -4.66 -20.78 -16.96
CA GLU A 50 -5.72 -19.87 -16.57
C GLU A 50 -5.45 -18.45 -17.10
N ALA A 51 -6.51 -17.79 -17.52
CA ALA A 51 -6.52 -16.40 -17.96
C ALA A 51 -7.76 -15.70 -17.41
N GLU A 52 -7.74 -14.38 -17.37
CA GLU A 52 -8.86 -13.56 -16.95
C GLU A 52 -9.26 -12.58 -18.05
N VAL A 53 -10.55 -12.31 -18.16
CA VAL A 53 -11.11 -11.32 -19.10
C VAL A 53 -10.80 -9.92 -18.59
N VAL A 54 -9.99 -9.16 -19.33
CA VAL A 54 -9.55 -7.82 -18.96
C VAL A 54 -10.22 -6.71 -19.77
N GLY A 55 -10.92 -7.06 -20.85
CA GLY A 55 -11.62 -6.07 -21.67
C GLY A 55 -12.24 -6.65 -22.94
N PHE A 56 -12.89 -5.78 -23.69
CA PHE A 56 -13.53 -6.09 -24.97
C PHE A 56 -13.23 -5.00 -26.00
N ALA A 57 -13.09 -5.37 -27.26
CA ALA A 57 -13.06 -4.44 -28.39
C ALA A 57 -13.70 -5.10 -29.61
N GLU A 58 -14.67 -4.40 -30.22
CA GLU A 58 -15.45 -4.92 -31.35
C GLU A 58 -16.07 -6.30 -31.03
N GLU A 59 -15.63 -7.35 -31.75
CA GLU A 59 -16.09 -8.73 -31.54
C GLU A 59 -15.08 -9.58 -30.73
N ALA A 60 -14.03 -8.97 -30.20
CA ALA A 60 -12.96 -9.65 -29.50
C ALA A 60 -13.07 -9.48 -27.99
N THR A 61 -12.79 -10.56 -27.26
CA THR A 61 -12.58 -10.59 -25.82
C THR A 61 -11.08 -10.59 -25.55
N TYR A 62 -10.57 -9.63 -24.79
CA TYR A 62 -9.20 -9.61 -24.34
C TYR A 62 -9.06 -10.39 -23.03
N LEU A 63 -8.15 -11.36 -23.07
CA LEU A 63 -7.78 -12.17 -21.92
C LEU A 63 -6.32 -11.91 -21.56
N MET A 64 -6.01 -11.98 -20.28
CA MET A 64 -4.64 -11.91 -19.80
C MET A 64 -4.34 -13.16 -18.97
N PRO A 65 -3.24 -13.86 -19.27
CA PRO A 65 -2.82 -15.03 -18.50
C PRO A 65 -2.48 -14.66 -17.06
N LEU A 66 -2.85 -15.51 -16.11
CA LEU A 66 -2.47 -15.35 -14.70
C LEU A 66 -0.98 -15.65 -14.48
N GLU A 67 -0.42 -16.57 -15.25
CA GLU A 67 0.98 -16.98 -15.18
C GLU A 67 1.67 -16.76 -16.53
N THR A 68 3.00 -16.77 -16.55
CA THR A 68 3.77 -16.69 -17.78
C THR A 68 3.51 -17.93 -18.64
N THR A 69 2.99 -17.75 -19.84
CA THR A 69 2.59 -18.85 -20.73
C THR A 69 3.57 -19.04 -21.88
N GLN A 70 3.91 -20.30 -22.16
CA GLN A 70 4.62 -20.69 -23.37
C GLN A 70 3.72 -21.55 -24.26
N GLY A 71 3.81 -21.38 -25.57
CA GLY A 71 3.07 -22.21 -26.53
C GLY A 71 1.63 -21.77 -26.80
N VAL A 72 1.26 -20.56 -26.39
CA VAL A 72 -0.05 -19.96 -26.70
C VAL A 72 -0.02 -19.35 -28.10
N GLY A 73 -1.05 -19.64 -28.88
CA GLY A 73 -1.18 -19.10 -30.23
C GLY A 73 -2.61 -19.16 -30.76
N PRO A 74 -2.82 -18.69 -32.00
CA PRO A 74 -4.11 -18.80 -32.65
C PRO A 74 -4.60 -20.26 -32.72
N GLY A 75 -5.90 -20.45 -32.48
CA GLY A 75 -6.55 -21.77 -32.48
C GLY A 75 -6.68 -22.43 -31.11
N CYS A 76 -5.97 -21.96 -30.06
CA CYS A 76 -6.21 -22.42 -28.67
C CYS A 76 -7.67 -22.22 -28.29
N ARG A 77 -8.24 -23.23 -27.60
CA ARG A 77 -9.62 -23.16 -27.10
C ARG A 77 -9.66 -22.37 -25.80
N VAL A 78 -10.73 -21.60 -25.61
CA VAL A 78 -10.99 -20.82 -24.40
C VAL A 78 -12.34 -21.23 -23.86
N LYS A 79 -12.39 -21.63 -22.58
CA LYS A 79 -13.60 -21.96 -21.88
C LYS A 79 -13.80 -20.96 -20.74
N ASN A 80 -14.95 -20.29 -20.71
CA ASN A 80 -15.31 -19.46 -19.57
C ASN A 80 -15.67 -20.33 -18.34
N LEU A 81 -15.00 -20.07 -17.22
CA LEU A 81 -15.24 -20.76 -15.93
C LEU A 81 -16.16 -19.93 -15.02
N GLY A 82 -16.51 -18.69 -15.43
CA GLY A 82 -17.30 -17.76 -14.63
C GLY A 82 -16.44 -16.89 -13.70
N THR A 83 -17.10 -16.29 -12.72
CA THR A 83 -16.48 -15.30 -11.82
C THR A 83 -15.34 -15.90 -10.99
N ALA A 84 -14.34 -15.07 -10.75
CA ALA A 84 -13.08 -15.37 -10.09
C ALA A 84 -13.18 -16.15 -8.77
N SER A 85 -12.10 -16.82 -8.44
CA SER A 85 -11.88 -17.59 -7.21
C SER A 85 -12.28 -16.78 -5.97
N ARG A 86 -13.08 -17.41 -5.12
CA ARG A 86 -13.41 -16.90 -3.80
C ARG A 86 -12.30 -17.30 -2.84
N VAL A 87 -11.67 -16.32 -2.19
CA VAL A 87 -10.66 -16.58 -1.16
C VAL A 87 -11.36 -16.78 0.17
N PRO A 88 -11.11 -17.89 0.89
CA PRO A 88 -11.63 -18.09 2.24
C PRO A 88 -11.13 -16.99 3.18
N MET A 89 -12.03 -16.42 3.99
CA MET A 89 -11.72 -15.37 4.95
C MET A 89 -11.91 -15.87 6.38
N GLY A 90 -11.21 -15.26 7.33
CA GLY A 90 -11.34 -15.54 8.75
C GLY A 90 -10.01 -15.49 9.48
N GLU A 91 -10.05 -15.80 10.80
CA GLU A 91 -8.87 -15.79 11.67
C GLU A 91 -7.76 -16.75 11.23
N GLN A 92 -8.10 -17.79 10.48
CA GLN A 92 -7.13 -18.74 9.90
C GLN A 92 -6.11 -18.07 8.95
N LEU A 93 -6.35 -16.82 8.53
CA LEU A 93 -5.41 -16.03 7.73
C LEU A 93 -4.26 -15.46 8.57
N LEU A 94 -4.46 -15.32 9.88
CA LEU A 94 -3.44 -14.74 10.76
C LEU A 94 -2.22 -15.65 10.84
N GLY A 95 -1.06 -15.05 10.76
CA GLY A 95 0.22 -15.74 10.71
C GLY A 95 0.65 -16.25 9.33
N ARG A 96 -0.22 -16.11 8.30
CA ARG A 96 -0.04 -16.73 7.00
C ARG A 96 0.59 -15.78 5.97
N VAL A 97 1.28 -16.42 5.03
CA VAL A 97 1.82 -15.79 3.82
C VAL A 97 1.11 -16.38 2.60
N LEU A 98 0.47 -15.52 1.83
CA LEU A 98 -0.38 -15.91 0.71
C LEU A 98 0.17 -15.37 -0.61
N ASP A 99 -0.10 -16.10 -1.70
CA ASP A 99 0.04 -15.54 -3.05
C ASP A 99 -1.14 -14.60 -3.38
N ALA A 100 -1.08 -13.95 -4.54
CA ALA A 100 -2.12 -13.04 -5.01
C ALA A 100 -3.48 -13.71 -5.31
N ARG A 101 -3.56 -15.05 -5.28
CA ARG A 101 -4.77 -15.86 -5.42
C ARG A 101 -5.33 -16.31 -4.06
N GLY A 102 -4.67 -15.92 -2.96
CA GLY A 102 -5.01 -16.36 -1.61
C GLY A 102 -4.59 -17.78 -1.28
N ARG A 103 -3.69 -18.38 -2.06
CA ARG A 103 -3.12 -19.70 -1.74
C ARG A 103 -1.94 -19.50 -0.80
N PRO A 104 -1.84 -20.30 0.28
CA PRO A 104 -0.66 -20.29 1.14
C PRO A 104 0.61 -20.61 0.34
N ILE A 105 1.65 -19.82 0.57
CA ILE A 105 3.01 -20.03 0.06
C ILE A 105 4.01 -20.26 1.21
N ASP A 106 3.50 -20.24 2.43
CA ASP A 106 4.16 -20.78 3.62
C ASP A 106 3.89 -22.30 3.71
N ASP A 107 4.60 -22.99 4.59
CA ASP A 107 4.42 -24.45 4.78
C ASP A 107 3.13 -24.81 5.56
N GLY A 108 2.20 -23.87 5.69
CA GLY A 108 0.98 -24.05 6.45
C GLY A 108 -0.13 -24.78 5.69
N GLU A 109 -1.14 -25.24 6.42
CA GLU A 109 -2.28 -25.96 5.86
C GLU A 109 -3.08 -25.10 4.87
N ARG A 110 -3.79 -25.79 3.96
CA ARG A 110 -4.68 -25.14 2.99
C ARG A 110 -5.82 -24.43 3.72
N LEU A 111 -6.10 -23.19 3.32
CA LEU A 111 -7.21 -22.41 3.86
C LEU A 111 -8.55 -23.07 3.47
N THR A 112 -9.45 -23.17 4.44
CA THR A 112 -10.80 -23.68 4.28
C THR A 112 -11.80 -22.69 4.88
N GLY A 113 -13.01 -22.58 4.36
CA GLY A 113 -14.06 -21.71 4.92
C GLY A 113 -15.12 -21.32 3.91
N ASP A 114 -16.30 -21.01 4.41
CA ASP A 114 -17.45 -20.62 3.61
C ASP A 114 -17.54 -19.11 3.37
N ALA A 115 -16.88 -18.29 4.22
CA ALA A 115 -16.81 -16.86 4.02
C ALA A 115 -15.84 -16.53 2.88
N SER A 116 -16.32 -15.82 1.89
CA SER A 116 -15.51 -15.41 0.74
C SER A 116 -15.78 -13.97 0.37
N VAL A 117 -14.75 -13.27 -0.08
CA VAL A 117 -14.81 -11.84 -0.40
C VAL A 117 -14.55 -11.60 -1.89
N ASN A 118 -15.25 -10.61 -2.44
CA ASN A 118 -14.95 -10.09 -3.77
C ASN A 118 -13.70 -9.20 -3.71
N LEU A 119 -12.73 -9.44 -4.58
CA LEU A 119 -11.48 -8.69 -4.65
C LEU A 119 -11.67 -7.19 -4.96
N HIS A 120 -12.79 -6.82 -5.57
CA HIS A 120 -13.07 -5.42 -5.91
C HIS A 120 -13.62 -4.58 -4.75
N GLY A 121 -13.85 -5.18 -3.57
CA GLY A 121 -14.41 -4.50 -2.41
C GLY A 121 -15.86 -4.00 -2.61
N ARG A 122 -16.38 -3.32 -1.60
CA ARG A 122 -17.67 -2.62 -1.68
C ARG A 122 -17.47 -1.15 -1.34
N PRO A 123 -17.90 -0.21 -2.18
CA PRO A 123 -17.87 1.20 -1.83
C PRO A 123 -18.70 1.45 -0.56
N ILE A 124 -18.08 2.10 0.42
CA ILE A 124 -18.77 2.57 1.62
C ILE A 124 -19.37 3.96 1.33
N ASN A 125 -20.61 4.19 1.74
CA ASN A 125 -21.21 5.52 1.65
C ASN A 125 -20.41 6.51 2.53
N PRO A 126 -19.81 7.58 1.95
CA PRO A 126 -18.97 8.51 2.70
C PRO A 126 -19.67 9.14 3.92
N LEU A 127 -20.98 9.39 3.84
CA LEU A 127 -21.74 9.97 4.95
C LEU A 127 -22.02 9.00 6.09
N LYS A 128 -21.80 7.70 5.86
CA LYS A 128 -21.94 6.66 6.89
C LYS A 128 -20.62 6.23 7.50
N ARG A 129 -19.50 6.66 6.91
CA ARG A 129 -18.18 6.41 7.50
C ARG A 129 -18.02 7.19 8.81
N ARG A 130 -17.54 6.52 9.85
CA ARG A 130 -17.19 7.17 11.10
C ARG A 130 -16.01 8.12 10.86
N GLU A 131 -16.05 9.29 11.50
CA GLU A 131 -14.96 10.26 11.44
C GLU A 131 -13.67 9.71 12.05
N ILE A 132 -12.54 10.27 11.64
CA ILE A 132 -11.21 9.94 12.15
C ILE A 132 -10.94 10.92 13.30
N THR A 133 -11.04 10.44 14.55
CA THR A 133 -10.93 11.25 15.78
C THR A 133 -9.93 10.68 16.78
N GLU A 134 -9.47 9.45 16.58
CA GLU A 134 -8.55 8.77 17.49
C GLU A 134 -7.18 8.58 16.84
N PRO A 135 -6.08 8.88 17.52
CA PRO A 135 -4.75 8.62 17.02
C PRO A 135 -4.44 7.11 17.00
N LEU A 136 -3.62 6.69 16.06
CA LEU A 136 -3.02 5.36 15.98
C LEU A 136 -1.54 5.47 16.33
N ASP A 137 -1.13 4.76 17.36
CA ASP A 137 0.27 4.57 17.67
C ASP A 137 0.90 3.59 16.67
N VAL A 138 1.93 4.04 15.96
CA VAL A 138 2.67 3.26 14.98
C VAL A 138 4.07 2.85 15.44
N GLY A 139 4.43 3.17 16.70
CA GLY A 139 5.69 2.80 17.33
C GLY A 139 6.93 3.55 16.84
N VAL A 140 6.75 4.60 16.03
CA VAL A 140 7.82 5.42 15.48
C VAL A 140 7.72 6.85 16.00
N ARG A 141 8.70 7.29 16.79
CA ARG A 141 8.71 8.57 17.51
C ARG A 141 8.41 9.76 16.61
N ALA A 142 9.14 9.89 15.50
CA ALA A 142 8.96 10.99 14.58
C ALA A 142 7.55 11.04 13.96
N ILE A 143 6.92 9.88 13.72
CA ILE A 143 5.55 9.79 13.21
C ILE A 143 4.54 10.13 14.30
N ASN A 144 4.66 9.47 15.48
CA ASN A 144 3.76 9.67 16.59
C ASN A 144 3.72 11.15 17.04
N ALA A 145 4.89 11.78 17.20
CA ALA A 145 4.99 13.14 17.73
C ALA A 145 4.82 14.26 16.69
N LEU A 146 5.31 14.08 15.45
CA LEU A 146 5.39 15.18 14.48
C LEU A 146 4.43 15.04 13.28
N MET A 147 3.84 13.84 13.09
CA MET A 147 2.96 13.51 11.96
C MET A 147 1.87 12.55 12.41
N THR A 148 1.31 12.76 13.60
CA THR A 148 0.33 11.86 14.22
C THR A 148 -0.73 11.39 13.24
N VAL A 149 -0.89 10.08 13.14
CA VAL A 149 -1.80 9.40 12.23
C VAL A 149 -3.06 8.97 12.97
N GLY A 150 -4.21 9.13 12.34
CA GLY A 150 -5.49 8.71 12.93
C GLY A 150 -5.90 7.30 12.49
N ARG A 151 -6.70 6.64 13.32
CA ARG A 151 -7.34 5.35 13.00
C ARG A 151 -8.30 5.51 11.84
N GLY A 152 -7.99 4.85 10.73
CA GLY A 152 -8.70 4.98 9.46
C GLY A 152 -8.10 5.99 8.47
N GLN A 153 -6.95 6.60 8.80
CA GLN A 153 -6.25 7.53 7.92
C GLN A 153 -5.47 6.80 6.81
N ARG A 154 -5.33 7.46 5.66
CA ARG A 154 -4.59 6.99 4.49
C ARG A 154 -3.33 7.82 4.31
N MET A 155 -2.17 7.20 4.52
CA MET A 155 -0.87 7.86 4.47
C MET A 155 -0.02 7.33 3.31
N GLY A 156 0.77 8.20 2.71
CA GLY A 156 1.82 7.82 1.76
C GLY A 156 3.17 7.72 2.43
N ILE A 157 4.02 6.78 2.00
CA ILE A 157 5.45 6.76 2.31
C ILE A 157 6.19 6.92 0.99
N PHE A 158 6.73 8.10 0.76
CA PHE A 158 7.46 8.44 -0.47
C PHE A 158 8.93 8.17 -0.26
N ALA A 159 9.49 7.27 -1.04
CA ALA A 159 10.84 6.78 -0.83
C ALA A 159 11.55 6.49 -2.16
N GLY A 160 12.81 6.89 -2.26
CA GLY A 160 13.74 6.36 -3.24
C GLY A 160 14.20 4.95 -2.89
N SER A 161 15.06 4.36 -3.72
CA SER A 161 15.66 3.05 -3.41
C SER A 161 16.74 3.18 -2.32
N GLY A 162 16.75 2.25 -1.37
CA GLY A 162 17.83 2.13 -0.37
C GLY A 162 17.80 3.14 0.78
N VAL A 163 16.69 3.85 1.00
CA VAL A 163 16.56 4.85 2.08
C VAL A 163 15.97 4.31 3.39
N GLY A 164 15.87 2.99 3.55
CA GLY A 164 15.35 2.37 4.77
C GLY A 164 13.83 2.18 4.81
N LYS A 165 13.14 2.20 3.66
CA LYS A 165 11.69 1.97 3.54
C LYS A 165 11.25 0.68 4.26
N SER A 166 11.85 -0.45 3.93
CA SER A 166 11.46 -1.76 4.49
C SER A 166 11.69 -1.84 5.99
N VAL A 167 12.76 -1.20 6.50
CA VAL A 167 13.02 -1.09 7.93
C VAL A 167 11.92 -0.29 8.62
N LEU A 168 11.52 0.85 8.06
CA LEU A 168 10.41 1.64 8.62
C LEU A 168 9.10 0.86 8.65
N LEU A 169 8.75 0.16 7.56
CA LEU A 169 7.58 -0.72 7.51
C LEU A 169 7.67 -1.81 8.59
N GLY A 170 8.84 -2.39 8.78
CA GLY A 170 9.09 -3.37 9.83
C GLY A 170 8.90 -2.82 11.24
N MET A 171 9.41 -1.63 11.53
CA MET A 171 9.18 -0.96 12.82
C MET A 171 7.67 -0.75 13.06
N MET A 172 6.95 -0.24 12.07
CA MET A 172 5.50 -0.04 12.16
C MET A 172 4.75 -1.36 12.35
N THR A 173 5.17 -2.43 11.69
CA THR A 173 4.55 -3.76 11.83
C THR A 173 4.73 -4.32 13.24
N ARG A 174 5.94 -4.21 13.82
CA ARG A 174 6.24 -4.71 15.16
C ARG A 174 5.54 -3.91 16.26
N TYR A 175 5.58 -2.59 16.15
CA TYR A 175 5.30 -1.71 17.29
C TYR A 175 3.94 -1.01 17.23
N THR A 176 3.19 -1.15 16.14
CA THR A 176 1.84 -0.58 16.05
C THR A 176 0.88 -1.16 17.09
N ARG A 177 -0.02 -0.31 17.59
CA ARG A 177 -1.14 -0.71 18.45
C ARG A 177 -2.36 -1.21 17.67
N ALA A 178 -2.28 -1.30 16.34
CA ALA A 178 -3.33 -1.96 15.55
C ALA A 178 -3.45 -3.43 15.96
N GLN A 179 -4.67 -3.95 16.02
CA GLN A 179 -4.95 -5.33 16.44
C GLN A 179 -4.54 -6.33 15.35
N ILE A 180 -4.76 -5.98 14.10
CA ILE A 180 -4.46 -6.82 12.94
C ILE A 180 -3.61 -6.03 11.94
N ILE A 181 -2.68 -6.71 11.31
CA ILE A 181 -1.79 -6.13 10.32
C ILE A 181 -1.97 -6.90 9.01
N VAL A 182 -2.15 -6.18 7.92
CA VAL A 182 -2.15 -6.77 6.58
C VAL A 182 -1.04 -6.12 5.77
N VAL A 183 -0.17 -6.94 5.20
CA VAL A 183 0.95 -6.47 4.39
C VAL A 183 0.77 -6.96 2.96
N GLY A 184 0.65 -6.03 2.03
CA GLY A 184 0.62 -6.32 0.59
C GLY A 184 1.98 -6.00 -0.03
N LEU A 185 2.78 -7.03 -0.35
CA LEU A 185 4.06 -6.90 -1.04
C LEU A 185 3.83 -7.07 -2.54
N VAL A 186 3.67 -5.96 -3.25
CA VAL A 186 3.25 -5.92 -4.66
C VAL A 186 4.39 -5.43 -5.54
N GLY A 187 4.92 -6.30 -6.39
CA GLY A 187 5.99 -5.98 -7.32
C GLY A 187 7.36 -5.80 -6.67
N GLU A 188 7.53 -6.24 -5.42
CA GLU A 188 8.82 -6.27 -4.74
C GLU A 188 9.61 -7.52 -5.13
N ARG A 189 10.93 -7.50 -4.95
CA ARG A 189 11.78 -8.65 -5.30
C ARG A 189 11.50 -9.83 -4.38
N GLY A 190 11.52 -11.06 -4.90
CA GLY A 190 11.33 -12.28 -4.10
C GLY A 190 12.25 -12.34 -2.88
N ARG A 191 13.52 -11.87 -2.98
CA ARG A 191 14.43 -11.75 -1.84
C ARG A 191 13.89 -10.80 -0.76
N GLU A 192 13.34 -9.67 -1.14
CA GLU A 192 12.79 -8.68 -0.21
C GLU A 192 11.51 -9.18 0.48
N VAL A 193 10.71 -9.97 -0.24
CA VAL A 193 9.57 -10.70 0.34
C VAL A 193 10.05 -11.69 1.42
N ALA A 194 11.05 -12.50 1.11
CA ALA A 194 11.62 -13.45 2.08
C ALA A 194 12.22 -12.75 3.30
N GLU A 195 13.01 -11.69 3.09
CA GLU A 195 13.60 -10.86 4.14
C GLU A 195 12.52 -10.25 5.06
N PHE A 196 11.43 -9.72 4.47
CA PHE A 196 10.32 -9.17 5.25
C PHE A 196 9.66 -10.22 6.15
N VAL A 197 9.40 -11.41 5.62
CA VAL A 197 8.72 -12.49 6.35
C VAL A 197 9.60 -13.13 7.42
N HIS A 198 10.91 -13.29 7.17
CA HIS A 198 11.80 -14.06 8.05
C HIS A 198 12.65 -13.20 8.99
N GLU A 199 12.96 -11.96 8.62
CA GLU A 199 13.87 -11.11 9.37
C GLU A 199 13.17 -9.89 9.96
N ILE A 200 12.20 -9.33 9.25
CA ILE A 200 11.52 -8.10 9.66
C ILE A 200 10.32 -8.38 10.56
N LEU A 201 9.49 -9.39 10.23
CA LEU A 201 8.38 -9.83 11.08
C LEU A 201 8.93 -10.70 12.21
N ASP A 202 8.82 -10.22 13.45
CA ASP A 202 9.03 -11.08 14.63
C ASP A 202 7.82 -12.00 14.88
N ASP A 203 7.99 -12.97 15.79
CA ASP A 203 6.97 -13.97 16.08
C ASP A 203 5.66 -13.37 16.62
N GLU A 204 5.73 -12.29 17.39
CA GLU A 204 4.56 -11.63 17.97
C GLU A 204 3.77 -10.88 16.88
N ALA A 205 4.44 -10.07 16.07
CA ALA A 205 3.81 -9.37 14.95
C ALA A 205 3.24 -10.35 13.92
N ARG A 206 3.95 -11.46 13.66
CA ARG A 206 3.51 -12.49 12.73
C ARG A 206 2.18 -13.11 13.12
N GLN A 207 1.95 -13.41 14.41
CA GLN A 207 0.69 -14.03 14.89
C GLN A 207 -0.55 -13.18 14.60
N ARG A 208 -0.41 -11.87 14.45
CA ARG A 208 -1.50 -10.92 14.14
C ARG A 208 -1.39 -10.32 12.74
N ALA A 209 -0.51 -10.84 11.90
CA ALA A 209 -0.28 -10.35 10.55
C ALA A 209 -0.76 -11.34 9.47
N VAL A 210 -1.18 -10.79 8.33
CA VAL A 210 -1.39 -11.52 7.07
C VAL A 210 -0.52 -10.87 6.01
N VAL A 211 0.29 -11.67 5.33
CA VAL A 211 1.13 -11.18 4.23
C VAL A 211 0.57 -11.69 2.90
N VAL A 212 0.35 -10.79 1.95
CA VAL A 212 0.01 -11.12 0.56
C VAL A 212 1.18 -10.75 -0.33
N ALA A 213 1.77 -11.72 -0.99
CA ALA A 213 2.94 -11.54 -1.85
C ALA A 213 2.57 -11.71 -3.33
N ALA A 214 2.87 -10.68 -4.11
CA ALA A 214 2.83 -10.68 -5.57
C ALA A 214 4.17 -10.13 -6.09
N PRO A 215 5.24 -10.95 -6.15
CA PRO A 215 6.58 -10.49 -6.48
C PRO A 215 6.70 -9.88 -7.87
N ALA A 216 7.85 -9.25 -8.17
CA ALA A 216 8.09 -8.51 -9.41
C ALA A 216 8.06 -9.38 -10.68
N ASP A 217 8.32 -10.67 -10.56
CA ASP A 217 8.24 -11.68 -11.62
C ASP A 217 6.81 -12.23 -11.86
N SER A 218 5.86 -11.85 -11.01
CA SER A 218 4.44 -12.14 -11.22
C SER A 218 3.86 -11.34 -12.40
N SER A 219 2.85 -11.89 -13.08
CA SER A 219 2.15 -11.15 -14.14
C SER A 219 1.54 -9.83 -13.62
N ALA A 220 1.31 -8.88 -14.53
CA ALA A 220 0.67 -7.61 -14.18
C ALA A 220 -0.67 -7.82 -13.47
N LEU A 221 -1.45 -8.78 -13.95
CA LEU A 221 -2.75 -9.12 -13.37
C LEU A 221 -2.60 -9.65 -11.93
N MET A 222 -1.62 -10.52 -11.68
CA MET A 222 -1.36 -11.04 -10.34
C MET A 222 -0.90 -9.96 -9.37
N ARG A 223 -0.13 -8.95 -9.83
CA ARG A 223 0.23 -7.80 -9.01
C ARG A 223 -1.01 -6.96 -8.63
N LEU A 224 -1.98 -6.79 -9.54
CA LEU A 224 -3.25 -6.14 -9.22
C LEU A 224 -4.07 -6.96 -8.22
N HIS A 225 -4.15 -8.28 -8.44
CA HIS A 225 -4.88 -9.18 -7.54
C HIS A 225 -4.29 -9.16 -6.13
N GLY A 226 -2.96 -9.15 -5.98
CA GLY A 226 -2.29 -9.08 -4.69
C GLY A 226 -2.66 -7.83 -3.89
N ALA A 227 -2.66 -6.66 -4.55
CA ALA A 227 -3.09 -5.41 -3.91
C ALA A 227 -4.57 -5.43 -3.51
N ASN A 228 -5.43 -5.93 -4.40
CA ASN A 228 -6.85 -6.04 -4.15
C ASN A 228 -7.16 -7.06 -3.04
N LEU A 229 -6.47 -8.20 -3.01
CA LEU A 229 -6.62 -9.22 -1.98
C LEU A 229 -6.20 -8.69 -0.61
N ALA A 230 -5.03 -8.06 -0.50
CA ALA A 230 -4.57 -7.44 0.74
C ALA A 230 -5.61 -6.43 1.26
N SER A 231 -6.14 -5.58 0.38
CA SER A 231 -7.21 -4.63 0.73
C SER A 231 -8.48 -5.35 1.18
N SER A 232 -8.90 -6.44 0.51
CA SER A 232 -10.10 -7.20 0.86
C SER A 232 -9.97 -7.93 2.21
N ILE A 233 -8.78 -8.45 2.51
CA ILE A 233 -8.50 -9.05 3.82
C ILE A 233 -8.57 -7.99 4.93
N ALA A 234 -7.97 -6.82 4.69
CA ALA A 234 -8.01 -5.72 5.64
C ALA A 234 -9.45 -5.19 5.86
N GLU A 235 -10.25 -5.06 4.80
CA GLU A 235 -11.67 -4.71 4.88
C GLU A 235 -12.47 -5.73 5.68
N HIS A 236 -12.20 -7.02 5.48
CA HIS A 236 -12.89 -8.11 6.20
C HIS A 236 -12.72 -7.98 7.71
N PHE A 237 -11.50 -7.80 8.20
CA PHE A 237 -11.24 -7.63 9.64
C PHE A 237 -11.77 -6.30 10.17
N ARG A 238 -11.63 -5.19 9.43
CA ARG A 238 -12.27 -3.92 9.78
C ARG A 238 -13.78 -4.08 9.98
N ASP A 239 -14.45 -4.78 9.07
CA ASP A 239 -15.90 -4.94 9.10
C ASP A 239 -16.36 -5.90 10.20
N GLN A 240 -15.45 -6.67 10.78
CA GLN A 240 -15.65 -7.43 12.02
C GLN A 240 -15.46 -6.59 13.30
N GLY A 241 -14.92 -5.36 13.18
CA GLY A 241 -14.77 -4.44 14.29
C GLY A 241 -13.33 -4.28 14.78
N PHE A 242 -12.35 -4.88 14.10
CA PHE A 242 -10.93 -4.74 14.46
C PHE A 242 -10.33 -3.43 13.97
N ASP A 243 -9.32 -2.96 14.69
CA ASP A 243 -8.41 -1.92 14.22
C ASP A 243 -7.31 -2.57 13.37
N VAL A 244 -7.32 -2.26 12.09
CA VAL A 244 -6.45 -2.87 11.08
C VAL A 244 -5.44 -1.86 10.56
N LEU A 245 -4.17 -2.27 10.48
CA LEU A 245 -3.12 -1.57 9.76
C LEU A 245 -2.86 -2.28 8.43
N LEU A 246 -3.05 -1.60 7.31
CA LEU A 246 -2.65 -2.05 5.98
C LEU A 246 -1.35 -1.38 5.56
N LEU A 247 -0.33 -2.16 5.28
CA LEU A 247 0.92 -1.71 4.66
C LEU A 247 0.95 -2.22 3.21
N MET A 248 0.85 -1.32 2.23
CA MET A 248 0.85 -1.66 0.81
C MET A 248 2.16 -1.23 0.15
N ASP A 249 3.00 -2.18 -0.17
CA ASP A 249 4.30 -1.95 -0.81
C ASP A 249 4.35 -2.62 -2.19
N SER A 250 4.10 -1.90 -3.32
CA SER A 250 3.92 -0.46 -3.43
C SER A 250 2.76 -0.06 -4.35
N LEU A 251 2.20 1.12 -4.09
CA LEU A 251 1.20 1.74 -4.97
C LEU A 251 1.76 2.01 -6.38
N THR A 252 3.05 2.34 -6.47
CA THR A 252 3.73 2.54 -7.77
C THR A 252 3.74 1.26 -8.59
N ARG A 253 3.99 0.10 -7.98
CA ARG A 253 3.96 -1.19 -8.68
C ARG A 253 2.55 -1.59 -9.13
N TYR A 254 1.55 -1.26 -8.31
CA TYR A 254 0.14 -1.38 -8.71
C TYR A 254 -0.16 -0.52 -9.95
N ALA A 255 0.27 0.75 -9.96
CA ALA A 255 0.09 1.64 -11.10
C ALA A 255 0.83 1.14 -12.36
N GLN A 256 2.04 0.60 -12.22
CA GLN A 256 2.79 0.00 -13.32
C GLN A 256 2.09 -1.24 -13.89
N ALA A 257 1.55 -2.11 -13.03
CA ALA A 257 0.77 -3.27 -13.46
C ALA A 257 -0.49 -2.84 -14.24
N GLN A 258 -1.19 -1.84 -13.75
CA GLN A 258 -2.36 -1.26 -14.43
C GLN A 258 -1.99 -0.65 -15.79
N ARG A 259 -0.83 0.03 -15.87
CA ARG A 259 -0.28 0.55 -17.14
C ARG A 259 0.00 -0.58 -18.13
N GLU A 260 0.64 -1.67 -17.70
CA GLU A 260 0.94 -2.83 -18.56
C GLU A 260 -0.35 -3.41 -19.15
N ILE A 261 -1.40 -3.55 -18.36
CA ILE A 261 -2.70 -4.07 -18.79
C ILE A 261 -3.38 -3.09 -19.76
N GLY A 262 -3.49 -1.82 -19.41
CA GLY A 262 -4.12 -0.81 -20.25
C GLY A 262 -3.47 -0.70 -21.63
N LEU A 263 -2.14 -0.67 -21.68
CA LEU A 263 -1.40 -0.65 -22.95
C LEU A 263 -1.60 -1.94 -23.76
N ALA A 264 -1.66 -3.11 -23.12
CA ALA A 264 -1.86 -4.40 -23.78
C ALA A 264 -3.24 -4.52 -24.45
N ILE A 265 -4.26 -3.90 -23.89
CA ILE A 265 -5.61 -3.85 -24.50
C ILE A 265 -5.82 -2.67 -25.45
N GLY A 266 -4.75 -1.89 -25.74
CA GLY A 266 -4.78 -0.82 -26.71
C GLY A 266 -5.19 0.55 -26.20
N GLU A 267 -5.24 0.76 -24.86
CA GLU A 267 -5.47 2.09 -24.31
C GLU A 267 -4.28 3.02 -24.65
N PRO A 268 -4.52 4.24 -25.17
CA PRO A 268 -3.44 5.13 -25.56
C PRO A 268 -2.67 5.63 -24.32
N PRO A 269 -1.32 5.69 -24.40
CA PRO A 269 -0.51 6.27 -23.35
C PRO A 269 -0.74 7.79 -23.27
N ALA A 270 -0.77 8.32 -22.05
CA ALA A 270 -0.85 9.75 -21.76
C ALA A 270 0.40 10.23 -20.99
N THR A 271 0.27 10.69 -19.76
CA THR A 271 1.35 11.30 -18.99
C THR A 271 2.45 10.29 -18.64
N LYS A 272 3.70 10.55 -19.05
CA LYS A 272 4.87 9.66 -18.86
C LYS A 272 4.57 8.19 -19.25
N GLY A 273 3.71 7.97 -20.25
CA GLY A 273 3.35 6.64 -20.73
C GLY A 273 2.31 5.89 -19.91
N TYR A 274 1.71 6.49 -18.92
CA TYR A 274 0.58 5.92 -18.19
C TYR A 274 -0.74 6.22 -18.90
N PRO A 275 -1.58 5.21 -19.17
CA PRO A 275 -2.92 5.45 -19.70
C PRO A 275 -3.83 6.10 -18.64
N PRO A 276 -4.88 6.83 -19.06
CA PRO A 276 -5.80 7.54 -18.14
C PRO A 276 -6.48 6.64 -17.11
N SER A 277 -6.75 5.38 -17.46
CA SER A 277 -7.37 4.40 -16.55
C SER A 277 -6.58 4.20 -15.26
N VAL A 278 -5.24 4.30 -15.30
CA VAL A 278 -4.38 4.15 -14.11
C VAL A 278 -4.79 5.15 -13.04
N PHE A 279 -4.96 6.43 -13.41
CA PHE A 279 -5.33 7.49 -12.48
C PHE A 279 -6.78 7.39 -11.99
N ALA A 280 -7.64 6.66 -12.70
CA ALA A 280 -8.98 6.35 -12.23
C ALA A 280 -9.01 5.17 -11.24
N HIS A 281 -8.07 4.23 -11.34
CA HIS A 281 -7.99 3.06 -10.46
C HIS A 281 -7.30 3.35 -9.12
N LEU A 282 -6.30 4.25 -9.09
CA LEU A 282 -5.59 4.60 -7.85
C LEU A 282 -6.52 5.08 -6.73
N PRO A 283 -7.42 6.07 -6.95
CA PRO A 283 -8.38 6.49 -5.92
C PRO A 283 -9.29 5.34 -5.47
N ARG A 284 -9.72 4.46 -6.39
CA ARG A 284 -10.60 3.34 -6.05
C ARG A 284 -9.93 2.36 -5.07
N LEU A 285 -8.63 2.10 -5.23
CA LEU A 285 -7.87 1.25 -4.31
C LEU A 285 -7.70 1.95 -2.95
N VAL A 286 -7.25 3.21 -2.97
CA VAL A 286 -6.94 3.99 -1.76
C VAL A 286 -8.19 4.26 -0.92
N GLU A 287 -9.34 4.55 -1.56
CA GLU A 287 -10.61 4.82 -0.89
C GLU A 287 -11.23 3.60 -0.18
N ARG A 288 -10.69 2.40 -0.40
CA ARG A 288 -11.09 1.20 0.36
C ARG A 288 -10.70 1.27 1.83
N ALA A 289 -9.60 1.94 2.15
CA ALA A 289 -9.20 2.21 3.53
C ALA A 289 -10.10 3.26 4.19
N GLY A 290 -10.14 3.26 5.50
CA GLY A 290 -10.97 4.14 6.32
C GLY A 290 -11.82 3.39 7.34
N ASN A 291 -12.54 4.14 8.15
CA ASN A 291 -13.41 3.59 9.20
C ASN A 291 -14.62 2.83 8.62
N SER A 292 -15.14 1.86 9.38
CA SER A 292 -16.36 1.12 9.03
C SER A 292 -17.62 1.99 9.15
N GLU A 293 -18.75 1.55 8.55
CA GLU A 293 -20.03 2.27 8.62
C GLU A 293 -20.71 2.13 10.00
N ASN A 294 -20.80 0.92 10.54
CA ASN A 294 -21.71 0.58 11.65
C ASN A 294 -21.01 -0.12 12.81
N ARG A 295 -19.70 -0.30 12.79
CA ARG A 295 -18.91 -0.98 13.80
C ARG A 295 -17.72 -0.12 14.21
N GLN A 296 -17.07 -0.47 15.31
CA GLN A 296 -15.92 0.30 15.83
C GLN A 296 -14.63 0.06 15.02
N GLY A 297 -14.60 -0.86 14.06
CA GLY A 297 -13.42 -1.18 13.27
C GLY A 297 -12.90 -0.03 12.44
N SER A 298 -11.58 0.03 12.32
CA SER A 298 -10.85 0.99 11.50
C SER A 298 -9.87 0.29 10.54
N LEU A 299 -9.63 0.89 9.38
CA LEU A 299 -8.59 0.45 8.44
C LEU A 299 -7.69 1.63 8.13
N THR A 300 -6.59 1.73 8.86
CA THR A 300 -5.51 2.69 8.61
C THR A 300 -4.57 2.10 7.56
N ALA A 301 -4.23 2.86 6.54
CA ALA A 301 -3.39 2.36 5.46
C ALA A 301 -2.17 3.24 5.21
N PHE A 302 -1.02 2.61 5.01
CA PHE A 302 0.19 3.23 4.50
C PHE A 302 0.52 2.63 3.13
N TYR A 303 0.54 3.49 2.13
CA TYR A 303 0.87 3.15 0.76
C TYR A 303 2.27 3.66 0.44
N THR A 304 3.20 2.76 0.12
CA THR A 304 4.51 3.22 -0.35
C THR A 304 4.43 3.69 -1.79
N VAL A 305 5.10 4.77 -2.08
CA VAL A 305 5.22 5.37 -3.40
C VAL A 305 6.70 5.48 -3.73
N LEU A 306 7.14 4.74 -4.74
CA LEU A 306 8.52 4.77 -5.19
C LEU A 306 8.76 6.02 -6.02
N VAL A 307 9.76 6.80 -5.62
CA VAL A 307 10.15 8.06 -6.25
C VAL A 307 11.53 7.87 -6.86
N GLU A 308 11.57 7.62 -8.19
CA GLU A 308 12.84 7.43 -8.89
C GLU A 308 13.59 8.76 -8.98
N GLY A 309 14.88 8.74 -8.59
CA GLY A 309 15.72 9.94 -8.60
C GLY A 309 15.24 11.04 -7.66
N ASP A 310 14.47 10.70 -6.63
CA ASP A 310 13.87 11.63 -5.67
C ASP A 310 12.94 12.69 -6.33
N ASP A 311 12.43 12.38 -7.57
CA ASP A 311 11.50 13.23 -8.33
C ASP A 311 10.06 13.09 -7.83
N LEU A 312 9.66 13.94 -6.89
CA LEU A 312 8.29 14.02 -6.39
C LEU A 312 7.25 14.48 -7.44
N ASN A 313 7.69 14.88 -8.65
CA ASN A 313 6.80 15.26 -9.76
C ASN A 313 6.48 14.06 -10.68
N ASP A 314 6.80 12.84 -10.27
CA ASP A 314 6.31 11.63 -10.95
C ASP A 314 4.77 11.63 -10.93
N PRO A 315 4.08 11.30 -12.05
CA PRO A 315 2.62 11.34 -12.12
C PRO A 315 1.91 10.46 -11.08
N VAL A 316 2.49 9.31 -10.74
CA VAL A 316 1.92 8.43 -9.70
C VAL A 316 2.13 9.05 -8.32
N ALA A 317 3.29 9.65 -8.07
CA ALA A 317 3.57 10.36 -6.82
C ALA A 317 2.65 11.56 -6.62
N ASP A 318 2.43 12.35 -7.68
CA ASP A 318 1.52 13.50 -7.64
C ASP A 318 0.06 13.07 -7.42
N ALA A 319 -0.41 12.07 -8.17
CA ALA A 319 -1.74 11.50 -7.99
C ALA A 319 -1.93 10.94 -6.57
N ALA A 320 -0.93 10.23 -6.02
CA ALA A 320 -0.97 9.71 -4.67
C ALA A 320 -1.09 10.83 -3.63
N ARG A 321 -0.29 11.91 -3.75
CA ARG A 321 -0.39 13.08 -2.85
C ARG A 321 -1.76 13.74 -2.87
N ALA A 322 -2.42 13.74 -4.01
CA ALA A 322 -3.75 14.34 -4.16
C ALA A 322 -4.85 13.55 -3.44
N ILE A 323 -4.74 12.20 -3.40
CA ILE A 323 -5.79 11.32 -2.87
C ILE A 323 -5.55 10.84 -1.43
N LEU A 324 -4.34 11.01 -0.90
CA LEU A 324 -3.98 10.59 0.45
C LEU A 324 -4.22 11.71 1.48
N ASP A 325 -4.44 11.33 2.74
CA ASP A 325 -4.68 12.24 3.87
C ASP A 325 -3.38 12.79 4.49
N GLY A 326 -2.24 12.46 3.93
CA GLY A 326 -0.92 12.89 4.35
C GLY A 326 0.18 12.03 3.73
N HIS A 327 1.42 12.41 3.97
CA HIS A 327 2.57 11.67 3.46
C HIS A 327 3.81 11.85 4.34
N ILE A 328 4.64 10.82 4.33
CA ILE A 328 5.96 10.75 4.94
C ILE A 328 6.96 10.64 3.81
N VAL A 329 7.95 11.51 3.79
CA VAL A 329 9.05 11.50 2.81
C VAL A 329 10.29 10.92 3.46
N LEU A 330 10.85 9.87 2.86
CA LEU A 330 12.17 9.35 3.22
C LEU A 330 13.22 9.99 2.32
N SER A 331 14.18 10.67 2.93
CA SER A 331 15.24 11.43 2.26
C SER A 331 16.51 10.60 2.11
N ARG A 332 17.06 10.54 0.90
CA ARG A 332 18.37 9.94 0.65
C ARG A 332 19.47 10.70 1.38
N GLU A 333 19.43 12.03 1.37
CA GLU A 333 20.39 12.88 2.06
C GLU A 333 20.45 12.58 3.56
N VAL A 334 19.31 12.35 4.19
CA VAL A 334 19.21 11.96 5.60
C VAL A 334 19.79 10.57 5.85
N ALA A 335 19.48 9.60 4.97
CA ALA A 335 20.01 8.23 5.04
C ALA A 335 21.54 8.20 4.88
N GLU A 336 22.09 8.97 3.94
CA GLU A 336 23.53 9.07 3.68
C GLU A 336 24.30 9.66 4.87
N ARG A 337 23.64 10.47 5.72
CA ARG A 337 24.21 10.96 6.98
C ARG A 337 24.14 9.93 8.12
N GLY A 338 23.53 8.76 7.88
CA GLY A 338 23.39 7.70 8.86
C GLY A 338 22.25 7.89 9.86
N ARG A 339 21.32 8.85 9.65
CA ARG A 339 20.15 9.00 10.51
C ARG A 339 19.00 8.12 10.02
N PHE A 340 18.52 7.26 10.92
CA PHE A 340 17.38 6.38 10.66
C PHE A 340 16.35 6.45 11.80
N PRO A 341 15.03 6.36 11.48
CA PRO A 341 14.45 6.35 10.12
C PRO A 341 14.78 7.65 9.36
N ALA A 342 15.01 7.53 8.05
CA ALA A 342 15.46 8.66 7.23
C ALA A 342 14.34 9.63 6.84
N ILE A 343 13.46 9.95 7.79
CA ILE A 343 12.28 10.80 7.59
C ILE A 343 12.68 12.26 7.45
N ASP A 344 12.32 12.89 6.33
CA ASP A 344 12.31 14.35 6.19
C ASP A 344 11.03 14.91 6.81
N VAL A 345 11.14 15.43 8.02
CA VAL A 345 9.98 15.92 8.78
C VAL A 345 9.38 17.20 8.22
N GLU A 346 10.15 17.99 7.50
CA GLU A 346 9.70 19.23 6.89
C GLU A 346 8.89 18.96 5.62
N ALA A 347 9.33 17.97 4.81
CA ALA A 347 8.62 17.53 3.62
C ALA A 347 7.42 16.61 3.93
N SER A 348 7.26 16.18 5.19
CA SER A 348 6.22 15.24 5.63
C SER A 348 5.06 15.96 6.31
N ILE A 349 3.84 15.44 6.11
CA ILE A 349 2.62 16.03 6.67
C ILE A 349 1.54 14.98 6.97
N SER A 350 0.88 15.10 8.13
CA SER A 350 -0.43 14.50 8.39
C SER A 350 -1.50 15.59 8.38
N ARG A 351 -2.40 15.54 7.41
CA ARG A 351 -3.48 16.56 7.28
C ARG A 351 -4.50 16.47 8.40
N LEU A 352 -4.61 15.32 9.05
CA LEU A 352 -5.57 15.10 10.14
C LEU A 352 -4.98 15.38 11.52
N MET A 353 -3.66 15.47 11.68
CA MET A 353 -3.02 15.75 12.96
C MET A 353 -3.66 16.91 13.74
N PRO A 354 -4.04 18.06 13.13
CA PRO A 354 -4.68 19.15 13.87
C PRO A 354 -6.02 18.81 14.53
N LYS A 355 -6.67 17.72 14.10
CA LYS A 355 -7.92 17.22 14.70
C LYS A 355 -7.71 16.07 15.70
N LEU A 356 -6.49 15.49 15.72
CA LEU A 356 -6.16 14.29 16.49
C LEU A 356 -5.42 14.61 17.79
N VAL A 357 -4.77 15.76 17.86
CA VAL A 357 -3.92 16.14 18.99
C VAL A 357 -4.44 17.43 19.63
N ASP A 358 -4.08 17.64 20.89
CA ASP A 358 -4.39 18.87 21.59
C ASP A 358 -3.59 20.07 21.05
N PRO A 359 -3.98 21.33 21.40
CA PRO A 359 -3.31 22.53 20.94
C PRO A 359 -1.85 22.66 21.38
N GLU A 360 -1.49 22.12 22.54
CA GLU A 360 -0.13 22.16 23.07
C GLU A 360 0.80 21.30 22.23
N HIS A 361 0.44 20.02 21.99
CA HIS A 361 1.19 19.13 21.13
C HIS A 361 1.34 19.70 19.70
N LEU A 362 0.26 20.29 19.17
CA LEU A 362 0.31 20.93 17.84
C LEU A 362 1.29 22.14 17.81
N SER A 363 1.37 22.90 18.88
CA SER A 363 2.31 24.01 19.03
C SER A 363 3.76 23.53 19.09
N LEU A 364 4.03 22.48 19.87
CA LEU A 364 5.35 21.88 19.97
C LEU A 364 5.81 21.30 18.62
N MET A 365 4.94 20.59 17.91
CA MET A 365 5.25 20.10 16.56
C MET A 365 5.62 21.23 15.60
N ARG A 366 4.87 22.34 15.61
CA ARG A 366 5.17 23.50 14.76
C ARG A 366 6.52 24.13 15.13
N ARG A 367 6.79 24.28 16.42
CA ARG A 367 8.07 24.80 16.91
C ARG A 367 9.24 23.91 16.50
N PHE A 368 9.11 22.58 16.62
CA PHE A 368 10.11 21.63 16.15
C PHE A 368 10.43 21.84 14.66
N LYS A 369 9.39 21.88 13.82
CA LYS A 369 9.56 22.08 12.37
C LYS A 369 10.17 23.43 12.01
N GLU A 370 9.83 24.47 12.76
CA GLU A 370 10.41 25.82 12.58
C GLU A 370 11.91 25.82 12.90
N LEU A 371 12.32 25.17 13.98
CA LEU A 371 13.73 25.05 14.35
C LEU A 371 14.51 24.26 13.30
N ALA A 372 13.97 23.11 12.86
CA ALA A 372 14.59 22.27 11.83
C ALA A 372 14.73 23.03 10.49
N ALA A 373 13.68 23.74 10.06
CA ALA A 373 13.70 24.55 8.84
C ALA A 373 14.73 25.68 8.93
N THR A 374 14.77 26.39 10.05
CA THR A 374 15.75 27.48 10.26
C THR A 374 17.20 26.97 10.18
N TYR A 375 17.48 25.79 10.75
CA TYR A 375 18.81 25.17 10.62
C TYR A 375 19.13 24.83 9.17
N ARG A 376 18.18 24.17 8.46
CA ARG A 376 18.36 23.74 7.07
C ARG A 376 18.63 24.93 6.14
N GLU A 377 17.90 26.02 6.28
CA GLU A 377 18.08 27.24 5.48
C GLU A 377 19.46 27.90 5.67
N ASN A 378 20.06 27.77 6.87
CA ASN A 378 21.34 28.38 7.21
C ASN A 378 22.53 27.43 7.22
N ARG A 379 22.29 26.12 6.97
CA ARG A 379 23.31 25.06 7.07
C ARG A 379 24.57 25.35 6.25
N ASP A 380 24.40 25.81 5.03
CA ASP A 380 25.54 26.07 4.14
C ASP A 380 26.38 27.26 4.64
N LEU A 381 25.74 28.31 5.18
CA LEU A 381 26.42 29.44 5.79
C LEU A 381 27.23 29.02 7.04
N ILE A 382 26.66 28.10 7.84
CA ILE A 382 27.31 27.54 9.02
C ILE A 382 28.51 26.67 8.59
N ALA A 383 28.32 25.79 7.61
CA ALA A 383 29.33 24.86 7.14
C ALA A 383 30.55 25.52 6.52
N VAL A 384 30.37 26.60 5.76
CA VAL A 384 31.48 27.38 5.17
C VAL A 384 32.10 28.40 6.15
N GLY A 385 31.62 28.48 7.40
CA GLY A 385 32.10 29.42 8.40
C GLY A 385 31.74 30.89 8.13
N ALA A 386 30.77 31.14 7.30
CA ALA A 386 30.30 32.50 7.00
C ALA A 386 29.42 33.08 8.12
N TYR A 387 28.81 32.22 8.94
CA TYR A 387 28.08 32.63 10.13
C TYR A 387 28.99 32.73 11.35
N ARG A 388 28.85 33.80 12.13
CA ARG A 388 29.55 33.98 13.40
C ARG A 388 28.53 34.04 14.53
N ARG A 389 28.78 33.25 15.60
CA ARG A 389 27.96 33.28 16.82
C ARG A 389 27.81 34.71 17.37
N GLY A 390 26.63 35.05 17.86
CA GLY A 390 26.28 36.37 18.36
C GLY A 390 25.73 37.35 17.32
N GLN A 391 25.68 36.95 16.03
CA GLN A 391 25.07 37.79 14.99
C GLN A 391 23.54 37.68 14.95
N ASP A 392 23.01 36.50 15.25
CA ASP A 392 21.57 36.22 15.31
C ASP A 392 21.30 35.25 16.46
N ALA A 393 20.68 35.76 17.53
CA ALA A 393 20.35 34.94 18.72
C ALA A 393 19.41 33.77 18.43
N ARG A 394 18.52 33.89 17.41
CA ARG A 394 17.64 32.83 17.00
C ARG A 394 18.43 31.69 16.32
N LEU A 395 19.37 32.05 15.45
CA LEU A 395 20.21 31.07 14.77
C LEU A 395 21.21 30.41 15.72
N ASP A 396 21.79 31.17 16.68
CA ASP A 396 22.63 30.61 17.72
C ASP A 396 21.91 29.50 18.52
N ARG A 397 20.67 29.79 18.93
CA ARG A 397 19.81 28.84 19.63
C ARG A 397 19.52 27.58 18.81
N VAL A 398 19.21 27.77 17.51
CA VAL A 398 18.95 26.63 16.60
C VAL A 398 20.18 25.75 16.44
N ILE A 399 21.40 26.35 16.36
CA ILE A 399 22.67 25.61 16.31
C ILE A 399 22.89 24.81 17.59
N ASP A 400 22.55 25.38 18.74
CA ASP A 400 22.76 24.70 20.04
C ASP A 400 21.82 23.52 20.24
N ILE A 401 20.53 23.60 19.81
CA ILE A 401 19.55 22.52 19.96
C ILE A 401 19.63 21.46 18.84
N GLN A 402 20.30 21.73 17.73
CA GLN A 402 20.33 20.85 16.55
C GLN A 402 20.76 19.40 16.87
N PRO A 403 21.78 19.13 17.72
CA PRO A 403 22.12 17.75 18.08
C PRO A 403 20.97 16.99 18.75
N ASP A 404 20.18 17.69 19.57
CA ASP A 404 19.05 17.09 20.30
C ASP A 404 17.85 16.87 19.35
N LEU A 405 17.62 17.76 18.37
CA LEU A 405 16.64 17.53 17.30
C LEU A 405 16.99 16.28 16.47
N GLU A 406 18.26 16.09 16.12
CA GLU A 406 18.72 14.89 15.39
C GLU A 406 18.62 13.63 16.26
N ALA A 407 18.94 13.71 17.55
CA ALA A 407 18.78 12.60 18.49
C ALA A 407 17.31 12.20 18.64
N PHE A 408 16.38 13.17 18.71
CA PHE A 408 14.96 12.92 18.75
C PHE A 408 14.46 12.19 17.50
N LEU A 409 14.94 12.55 16.32
CA LEU A 409 14.56 11.95 15.05
C LEU A 409 15.19 10.57 14.81
N SER A 410 16.28 10.27 15.51
CA SER A 410 16.98 8.98 15.41
C SER A 410 16.32 7.95 16.32
N GLN A 411 15.98 6.79 15.76
CA GLN A 411 15.38 5.68 16.51
C GLN A 411 15.93 4.35 16.01
N PRO A 412 16.61 3.56 16.86
CA PRO A 412 17.03 2.21 16.51
C PRO A 412 15.84 1.34 16.10
N MET A 413 16.02 0.47 15.11
CA MET A 413 14.96 -0.38 14.58
C MET A 413 14.37 -1.36 15.60
N ASN A 414 15.10 -1.64 16.69
CA ASN A 414 14.70 -2.56 17.74
C ASN A 414 14.14 -1.86 18.99
N GLU A 415 13.93 -0.55 18.91
CA GLU A 415 13.51 0.27 20.04
C GLU A 415 12.13 0.89 19.75
N PRO A 416 11.06 0.42 20.41
CA PRO A 416 9.74 1.01 20.25
C PRO A 416 9.67 2.39 20.91
N SER A 417 8.89 3.29 20.33
CA SER A 417 8.52 4.55 20.98
C SER A 417 7.01 4.70 20.84
N ASP A 418 6.30 4.45 21.93
CA ASP A 418 4.84 4.61 21.93
C ASP A 418 4.42 6.08 21.87
N MET A 419 3.12 6.32 21.70
CA MET A 419 2.57 7.66 21.52
C MET A 419 2.91 8.57 22.72
N ALA A 420 2.74 8.08 23.95
CA ALA A 420 2.96 8.87 25.16
C ALA A 420 4.45 9.24 25.29
N SER A 421 5.34 8.25 25.25
CA SER A 421 6.80 8.46 25.30
C SER A 421 7.31 9.38 24.19
N SER A 422 6.69 9.31 23.01
CA SER A 422 7.05 10.17 21.88
C SER A 422 6.70 11.64 22.10
N ILE A 423 5.53 11.89 22.72
CA ILE A 423 5.07 13.24 23.06
C ILE A 423 5.88 13.79 24.23
N ASP A 424 6.09 12.99 25.30
CA ASP A 424 6.88 13.39 26.47
C ASP A 424 8.31 13.80 26.04
N ALA A 425 8.94 13.02 25.19
CA ALA A 425 10.25 13.35 24.63
C ALA A 425 10.26 14.67 23.82
N LEU A 426 9.17 14.97 23.12
CA LEU A 426 9.01 16.25 22.38
C LEU A 426 8.86 17.43 23.36
N VAL A 427 8.09 17.24 24.44
CA VAL A 427 7.89 18.21 25.51
C VAL A 427 9.24 18.52 26.19
N ASP A 428 9.95 17.47 26.63
CA ASP A 428 11.24 17.60 27.30
C ASP A 428 12.27 18.33 26.44
N LEU A 429 12.33 17.97 25.15
CA LEU A 429 13.24 18.61 24.18
C LEU A 429 12.99 20.11 24.04
N LEU A 430 11.73 20.54 23.97
CA LEU A 430 11.38 21.93 23.66
C LEU A 430 11.10 22.80 24.91
N HIS A 431 10.96 22.20 26.09
CA HIS A 431 10.85 22.93 27.36
C HIS A 431 12.19 23.07 28.11
N SER A 432 13.20 22.27 27.76
CA SER A 432 14.56 22.39 28.31
C SER A 432 15.32 23.61 27.77
N ASP A 433 14.63 24.40 26.98
CA ASP A 433 15.08 25.54 26.22
C ASP A 433 14.26 26.83 26.70
#